data_d9ada5f074282956a3f089c258e118fc
#
_entry.id   d9ada5f074282956a3f089c258e118fc
#
_cell.length_a   1.000
_cell.length_b   1.000
_cell.length_c   1.000
_cell.angle_alpha   90.00
_cell.angle_beta   90.00
_cell.angle_gamma   90.00
#
_symmetry.space_group_name_H-M   'P 1'
#
loop_
_entity.id
_entity.type
_entity.pdbx_description
1 polymer ?
#
loop_
_entity_poly.entity_id
_entity_poly.type
_entity_poly.pdbx_seq_one_letter_code
_entity_poly.pdbx_strand_id
1 'polypeptide(L)'
;MQYRNLGRSGLKVSEICLGTMTFGHSTDEREAAAIMDAAFDAGVNFFDSSNTYAKGRSEEILGDLLKGRRHEAVIGTKVFNPTGPAPNDSGLSRLNILRAVEESLRRLQTDYIDVYYLHHTDDETPLDETLRALDDLVRDGKVRYIACSNFEAWRLLESMWISDTKGLERFTAYQPQYNLVVRDIEAEILPVCRLKGVGVVAWGPLAGGFLTGKYKPGERTAPGTRSEENWVFMDHMFAPNADDTLKTLLRLSKEVGCAPGALALRWVLEQPDVSSAIVGARTVEQFRKSLEAVDLSVSSHVLRDLTKVSAPPLRYPHISESTMTQRRRNALRPPWAAE
;
A
#
# COMPACT_ATOMS: atom_id res chain seq x y z
N MET A 1 7.90 -12.65 -11.88
CA MET A 1 7.94 -11.69 -10.72
C MET A 1 9.12 -10.73 -10.88
N GLN A 2 8.88 -9.43 -10.78
CA GLN A 2 9.93 -8.41 -10.76
C GLN A 2 10.26 -8.01 -9.32
N TYR A 3 11.53 -7.60 -9.09
CA TYR A 3 11.96 -7.07 -7.80
C TYR A 3 12.37 -5.61 -7.97
N ARG A 4 11.91 -4.76 -7.06
CA ARG A 4 12.17 -3.33 -7.05
C ARG A 4 12.82 -2.91 -5.74
N ASN A 5 13.65 -1.89 -5.77
CA ASN A 5 14.16 -1.32 -4.53
C ASN A 5 13.02 -0.64 -3.76
N LEU A 6 13.00 -0.83 -2.43
CA LEU A 6 12.07 -0.11 -1.57
C LEU A 6 12.60 1.31 -1.35
N GLY A 7 12.10 2.25 -2.13
CA GLY A 7 12.61 3.61 -2.18
C GLY A 7 14.09 3.68 -2.57
N ARG A 8 14.87 4.49 -1.86
CA ARG A 8 16.32 4.64 -2.06
C ARG A 8 17.16 3.62 -1.30
N SER A 9 16.51 2.68 -0.61
CA SER A 9 17.24 1.63 0.12
C SER A 9 17.77 0.55 -0.81
N GLY A 10 18.70 -0.26 -0.31
CA GLY A 10 19.17 -1.46 -1.00
C GLY A 10 18.22 -2.67 -0.87
N LEU A 11 17.12 -2.53 -0.11
CA LEU A 11 16.16 -3.60 0.10
C LEU A 11 15.36 -3.86 -1.17
N LYS A 12 15.42 -5.09 -1.68
CA LYS A 12 14.66 -5.52 -2.85
C LYS A 12 13.41 -6.27 -2.42
N VAL A 13 12.25 -5.79 -2.88
CA VAL A 13 10.94 -6.39 -2.64
C VAL A 13 10.30 -6.80 -3.95
N SER A 14 9.50 -7.86 -3.94
CA SER A 14 8.66 -8.25 -5.07
C SER A 14 7.62 -7.16 -5.36
N GLU A 15 7.30 -6.95 -6.63
CA GLU A 15 6.28 -5.98 -7.05
C GLU A 15 4.88 -6.31 -6.52
N ILE A 16 4.63 -7.57 -6.12
CA ILE A 16 3.48 -8.00 -5.33
C ILE A 16 3.94 -8.25 -3.88
N CYS A 17 3.21 -7.69 -2.94
CA CYS A 17 3.31 -7.97 -1.51
C CYS A 17 2.08 -8.77 -1.07
N LEU A 18 2.26 -9.90 -0.38
CA LEU A 18 1.13 -10.63 0.19
C LEU A 18 0.64 -9.96 1.48
N GLY A 19 -0.58 -9.44 1.46
CA GLY A 19 -1.26 -8.91 2.65
C GLY A 19 -1.96 -10.02 3.43
N THR A 20 -1.69 -10.09 4.73
CA THR A 20 -2.19 -11.17 5.61
C THR A 20 -3.38 -10.77 6.49
N MET A 21 -4.07 -9.65 6.19
CA MET A 21 -5.20 -9.15 6.99
C MET A 21 -6.33 -10.18 7.17
N THR A 22 -6.50 -11.10 6.22
CA THR A 22 -7.54 -12.14 6.28
C THR A 22 -7.14 -13.37 7.09
N PHE A 23 -5.85 -13.57 7.38
CA PHE A 23 -5.32 -14.73 8.08
C PHE A 23 -5.80 -14.77 9.54
N GLY A 24 -6.39 -15.90 9.93
CA GLY A 24 -6.99 -16.09 11.25
C GLY A 24 -8.33 -15.38 11.44
N HIS A 25 -8.89 -14.78 10.39
CA HIS A 25 -10.24 -14.19 10.37
C HIS A 25 -11.13 -14.88 9.32
N SER A 26 -11.01 -14.49 8.05
CA SER A 26 -11.79 -15.08 6.94
C SER A 26 -10.98 -16.09 6.11
N THR A 27 -9.74 -16.36 6.49
CA THR A 27 -8.83 -17.33 5.90
C THR A 27 -8.27 -18.17 7.05
N ASP A 28 -8.58 -19.47 7.07
CA ASP A 28 -8.06 -20.40 8.06
C ASP A 28 -6.57 -20.71 7.82
N GLU A 29 -5.94 -21.43 8.74
CA GLU A 29 -4.50 -21.72 8.70
C GLU A 29 -4.11 -22.59 7.49
N ARG A 30 -4.97 -23.53 7.09
CA ARG A 30 -4.72 -24.40 5.94
C ARG A 30 -4.72 -23.60 4.64
N GLU A 31 -5.72 -22.75 4.48
CA GLU A 31 -5.82 -21.87 3.31
C GLU A 31 -4.71 -20.80 3.31
N ALA A 32 -4.35 -20.27 4.49
CA ALA A 32 -3.22 -19.36 4.64
C ALA A 32 -1.90 -20.02 4.20
N ALA A 33 -1.67 -21.29 4.56
CA ALA A 33 -0.52 -22.05 4.10
C ALA A 33 -0.50 -22.21 2.58
N ALA A 34 -1.64 -22.57 1.97
CA ALA A 34 -1.75 -22.71 0.52
C ALA A 34 -1.52 -21.39 -0.23
N ILE A 35 -1.98 -20.24 0.34
CA ILE A 35 -1.71 -18.91 -0.21
C ILE A 35 -0.21 -18.59 -0.09
N MET A 36 0.39 -18.90 1.03
CA MET A 36 1.80 -18.66 1.30
C MET A 36 2.71 -19.44 0.36
N ASP A 37 2.41 -20.73 0.14
CA ASP A 37 3.13 -21.57 -0.80
C ASP A 37 3.00 -21.01 -2.24
N ALA A 38 1.80 -20.65 -2.66
CA ALA A 38 1.58 -20.03 -3.96
C ALA A 38 2.32 -18.69 -4.11
N ALA A 39 2.49 -17.92 -3.03
CA ALA A 39 3.24 -16.68 -3.04
C ALA A 39 4.75 -16.95 -3.23
N PHE A 40 5.32 -17.89 -2.50
CA PHE A 40 6.73 -18.27 -2.67
C PHE A 40 7.01 -18.88 -4.04
N ASP A 41 6.14 -19.77 -4.52
CA ASP A 41 6.26 -20.38 -5.86
C ASP A 41 6.27 -19.33 -6.97
N ALA A 42 5.54 -18.23 -6.78
CA ALA A 42 5.52 -17.10 -7.70
C ALA A 42 6.70 -16.12 -7.50
N GLY A 43 7.55 -16.34 -6.52
CA GLY A 43 8.70 -15.47 -6.20
C GLY A 43 8.33 -14.24 -5.38
N VAL A 44 7.19 -14.25 -4.65
CA VAL A 44 6.88 -13.19 -3.69
C VAL A 44 7.81 -13.33 -2.48
N ASN A 45 8.51 -12.24 -2.14
CA ASN A 45 9.37 -12.19 -0.96
C ASN A 45 8.89 -11.16 0.08
N PHE A 46 7.82 -10.41 -0.19
CA PHE A 46 7.32 -9.36 0.67
C PHE A 46 5.94 -9.71 1.24
N PHE A 47 5.83 -9.65 2.58
CA PHE A 47 4.64 -10.04 3.35
C PHE A 47 4.26 -8.92 4.30
N ASP A 48 2.99 -8.52 4.29
CA ASP A 48 2.49 -7.39 5.09
C ASP A 48 1.44 -7.85 6.09
N SER A 49 1.68 -7.59 7.37
CA SER A 49 0.79 -7.85 8.49
C SER A 49 0.53 -6.58 9.32
N SER A 50 -0.09 -6.75 10.48
CA SER A 50 -0.25 -5.73 11.52
C SER A 50 -0.50 -6.41 12.87
N ASN A 51 -0.06 -5.78 13.95
CA ASN A 51 -0.26 -6.27 15.32
C ASN A 51 -1.74 -6.44 15.71
N THR A 52 -2.67 -5.81 14.98
CA THR A 52 -4.12 -5.88 15.26
C THR A 52 -4.89 -6.79 14.30
N TYR A 53 -4.27 -7.28 13.21
CA TYR A 53 -4.99 -8.16 12.28
C TYR A 53 -5.39 -9.47 12.97
N ALA A 54 -6.70 -9.77 12.95
CA ALA A 54 -7.26 -10.90 13.70
C ALA A 54 -6.80 -10.94 15.18
N LYS A 55 -6.68 -9.77 15.82
CA LYS A 55 -6.18 -9.62 17.23
C LYS A 55 -4.79 -10.23 17.45
N GLY A 56 -3.91 -10.09 16.47
CA GLY A 56 -2.54 -10.62 16.48
C GLY A 56 -2.39 -12.03 15.88
N ARG A 57 -3.50 -12.75 15.61
CA ARG A 57 -3.45 -14.10 15.04
C ARG A 57 -2.81 -14.13 13.65
N SER A 58 -2.97 -13.06 12.86
CA SER A 58 -2.31 -12.93 11.55
C SER A 58 -0.79 -12.99 11.65
N GLU A 59 -0.18 -12.32 12.64
CA GLU A 59 1.27 -12.40 12.88
C GLU A 59 1.69 -13.79 13.36
N GLU A 60 0.90 -14.45 14.22
CA GLU A 60 1.21 -15.82 14.69
C GLU A 60 1.22 -16.82 13.52
N ILE A 61 0.18 -16.79 12.66
CA ILE A 61 0.10 -17.65 11.48
C ILE A 61 1.28 -17.37 10.54
N LEU A 62 1.60 -16.09 10.29
CA LEU A 62 2.72 -15.72 9.43
C LEU A 62 4.04 -16.23 10.01
N GLY A 63 4.27 -16.10 11.34
CA GLY A 63 5.44 -16.63 12.03
C GLY A 63 5.56 -18.15 11.91
N ASP A 64 4.45 -18.88 12.12
CA ASP A 64 4.42 -20.34 11.96
C ASP A 64 4.76 -20.78 10.54
N LEU A 65 4.24 -20.11 9.52
CA LEU A 65 4.47 -20.44 8.11
C LEU A 65 5.88 -20.05 7.60
N LEU A 66 6.59 -19.17 8.33
CA LEU A 66 7.96 -18.78 8.00
C LEU A 66 9.03 -19.57 8.74
N LYS A 67 8.66 -20.54 9.57
CA LYS A 67 9.63 -21.41 10.25
C LYS A 67 10.58 -22.09 9.26
N GLY A 68 11.88 -21.94 9.49
CA GLY A 68 12.91 -22.51 8.62
C GLY A 68 13.23 -21.72 7.35
N ARG A 69 12.40 -20.73 6.99
CA ARG A 69 12.57 -19.89 5.78
C ARG A 69 12.44 -18.38 6.02
N ARG A 70 12.58 -17.94 7.28
CA ARG A 70 12.48 -16.51 7.66
C ARG A 70 13.38 -15.61 6.81
N HIS A 71 14.56 -16.07 6.45
CA HIS A 71 15.56 -15.34 5.67
C HIS A 71 15.15 -15.11 4.19
N GLU A 72 14.16 -15.85 3.69
CA GLU A 72 13.61 -15.66 2.34
C GLU A 72 12.55 -14.56 2.28
N ALA A 73 12.08 -14.08 3.45
CA ALA A 73 10.95 -13.17 3.56
C ALA A 73 11.38 -11.80 4.07
N VAL A 74 10.83 -10.76 3.44
CA VAL A 74 10.76 -9.39 3.94
C VAL A 74 9.42 -9.23 4.64
N ILE A 75 9.40 -9.02 5.95
CA ILE A 75 8.18 -8.88 6.74
C ILE A 75 7.93 -7.42 7.08
N GLY A 76 6.75 -6.92 6.72
CA GLY A 76 6.18 -5.67 7.19
C GLY A 76 5.13 -5.92 8.28
N THR A 77 5.21 -5.22 9.41
CA THR A 77 4.11 -5.15 10.38
C THR A 77 3.97 -3.75 10.94
N LYS A 78 2.90 -3.48 11.71
CA LYS A 78 2.46 -2.12 11.99
C LYS A 78 2.06 -1.93 13.45
N VAL A 79 2.20 -0.68 13.95
CA VAL A 79 1.75 -0.22 15.27
C VAL A 79 0.88 1.01 15.14
N PHE A 80 -0.10 1.17 15.98
CA PHE A 80 -0.96 2.31 16.25
C PHE A 80 -2.30 1.89 16.85
N ASN A 81 -3.04 0.99 16.16
CA ASN A 81 -4.39 0.62 16.55
C ASN A 81 -4.44 -0.06 17.93
N PRO A 82 -5.54 0.08 18.69
CA PRO A 82 -5.65 -0.52 20.03
C PRO A 82 -5.47 -2.04 20.01
N THR A 83 -4.61 -2.54 20.88
CA THR A 83 -4.41 -3.97 21.15
C THR A 83 -5.06 -4.42 22.44
N GLY A 84 -5.52 -3.47 23.28
CA GLY A 84 -6.17 -3.69 24.55
C GLY A 84 -6.97 -2.46 24.99
N PRO A 85 -7.58 -2.50 26.18
CA PRO A 85 -8.45 -1.43 26.70
C PRO A 85 -7.69 -0.34 27.47
N ALA A 86 -6.40 -0.52 27.77
CA ALA A 86 -5.65 0.45 28.58
C ALA A 86 -5.24 1.68 27.77
N PRO A 87 -5.06 2.85 28.41
CA PRO A 87 -4.73 4.10 27.71
C PRO A 87 -3.46 4.05 26.86
N ASN A 88 -2.52 3.18 27.22
CA ASN A 88 -1.25 3.03 26.51
C ASN A 88 -1.19 1.78 25.61
N ASP A 89 -2.32 1.19 25.26
CA ASP A 89 -2.39 0.04 24.36
C ASP A 89 -2.63 0.47 22.90
N SER A 90 -2.49 1.75 22.60
CA SER A 90 -2.66 2.35 21.27
C SER A 90 -1.76 3.57 21.09
N GLY A 91 -1.75 4.13 19.86
CA GLY A 91 -1.02 5.34 19.52
C GLY A 91 0.47 5.10 19.22
N LEU A 92 1.21 6.20 19.13
CA LEU A 92 2.61 6.19 18.71
C LEU A 92 3.57 6.69 19.80
N SER A 93 3.14 6.66 21.06
CA SER A 93 4.04 6.95 22.17
C SER A 93 5.22 5.97 22.19
N ARG A 94 6.35 6.44 22.68
CA ARG A 94 7.54 5.59 22.89
C ARG A 94 7.20 4.32 23.65
N LEU A 95 6.39 4.43 24.70
CA LEU A 95 6.00 3.28 25.53
C LEU A 95 5.27 2.22 24.69
N ASN A 96 4.26 2.64 23.90
CA ASN A 96 3.48 1.70 23.10
C ASN A 96 4.32 1.10 21.96
N ILE A 97 5.13 1.90 21.26
CA ILE A 97 6.00 1.43 20.17
C ILE A 97 6.93 0.32 20.66
N LEU A 98 7.64 0.53 21.80
CA LEU A 98 8.60 -0.45 22.32
C LEU A 98 7.90 -1.72 22.82
N ARG A 99 6.71 -1.62 23.42
CA ARG A 99 5.93 -2.80 23.85
C ARG A 99 5.37 -3.57 22.66
N ALA A 100 4.78 -2.86 21.70
CA ALA A 100 4.14 -3.45 20.53
C ALA A 100 5.14 -4.21 19.65
N VAL A 101 6.37 -3.70 19.47
CA VAL A 101 7.38 -4.40 18.68
C VAL A 101 7.79 -5.73 19.34
N GLU A 102 7.98 -5.78 20.67
CA GLU A 102 8.30 -7.03 21.38
C GLU A 102 7.19 -8.07 21.21
N GLU A 103 5.94 -7.64 21.33
CA GLU A 103 4.80 -8.53 21.12
C GLU A 103 4.70 -9.03 19.67
N SER A 104 4.96 -8.16 18.68
CA SER A 104 5.02 -8.56 17.27
C SER A 104 6.15 -9.55 16.99
N LEU A 105 7.35 -9.30 17.52
CA LEU A 105 8.50 -10.24 17.42
C LEU A 105 8.15 -11.60 17.99
N ARG A 106 7.50 -11.64 19.17
CA ARG A 106 7.08 -12.89 19.81
C ARG A 106 6.05 -13.65 18.95
N ARG A 107 5.03 -12.95 18.40
CA ARG A 107 4.00 -13.57 17.54
C ARG A 107 4.58 -14.04 16.21
N LEU A 108 5.44 -13.25 15.59
CA LEU A 108 6.14 -13.58 14.35
C LEU A 108 7.27 -14.62 14.55
N GLN A 109 7.63 -14.97 15.78
CA GLN A 109 8.67 -15.93 16.14
C GLN A 109 10.01 -15.60 15.47
N THR A 110 10.41 -14.35 15.51
CA THR A 110 11.63 -13.80 14.91
C THR A 110 12.23 -12.75 15.84
N ASP A 111 13.52 -12.50 15.70
CA ASP A 111 14.28 -11.50 16.47
C ASP A 111 14.37 -10.14 15.76
N TYR A 112 13.87 -10.03 14.51
CA TYR A 112 13.84 -8.78 13.77
C TYR A 112 12.63 -8.67 12.83
N ILE A 113 12.18 -7.43 12.60
CA ILE A 113 11.19 -7.03 11.60
C ILE A 113 11.92 -6.28 10.48
N ASP A 114 11.62 -6.60 9.23
CA ASP A 114 12.28 -5.95 8.10
C ASP A 114 11.77 -4.53 7.90
N VAL A 115 10.43 -4.30 7.91
CA VAL A 115 9.82 -2.99 7.72
C VAL A 115 8.77 -2.75 8.80
N TYR A 116 8.99 -1.77 9.68
CA TYR A 116 8.05 -1.46 10.76
C TYR A 116 7.30 -0.16 10.45
N TYR A 117 5.98 -0.27 10.33
CA TYR A 117 5.13 0.82 9.92
C TYR A 117 4.42 1.51 11.09
N LEU A 118 4.37 2.83 11.07
CA LEU A 118 3.33 3.59 11.76
C LEU A 118 2.04 3.44 10.93
N HIS A 119 0.99 2.81 11.51
CA HIS A 119 -0.22 2.44 10.76
C HIS A 119 -1.08 3.65 10.40
N HIS A 120 -1.14 4.63 11.29
CA HIS A 120 -1.85 5.90 11.14
C HIS A 120 -1.06 7.03 11.81
N THR A 121 -1.54 8.25 11.67
CA THR A 121 -1.03 9.43 12.39
C THR A 121 -1.52 9.42 13.83
N ASP A 122 -0.73 10.01 14.73
CA ASP A 122 -1.08 10.24 16.12
C ASP A 122 -0.96 11.73 16.43
N ASP A 123 -2.09 12.35 16.76
CA ASP A 123 -2.14 13.80 17.08
C ASP A 123 -1.85 14.09 18.56
N GLU A 124 -1.78 13.06 19.40
CA GLU A 124 -1.53 13.18 20.83
C GLU A 124 -0.06 13.00 21.19
N THR A 125 0.73 12.34 20.33
CA THR A 125 2.15 12.09 20.55
C THR A 125 3.03 13.02 19.73
N PRO A 126 3.99 13.73 20.33
CA PRO A 126 4.97 14.51 19.58
C PRO A 126 5.74 13.64 18.58
N LEU A 127 5.78 14.07 17.32
CA LEU A 127 6.36 13.30 16.23
C LEU A 127 7.85 12.95 16.46
N ASP A 128 8.60 13.81 17.14
CA ASP A 128 10.00 13.54 17.47
C ASP A 128 10.19 12.46 18.55
N GLU A 129 9.23 12.29 19.47
CA GLU A 129 9.23 11.15 20.40
C GLU A 129 9.06 9.85 19.65
N THR A 130 8.08 9.78 18.74
CA THR A 130 7.83 8.64 17.87
C THR A 130 9.05 8.27 17.04
N LEU A 131 9.65 9.25 16.35
CA LEU A 131 10.82 9.00 15.50
C LEU A 131 12.05 8.56 16.29
N ARG A 132 12.27 9.07 17.50
CA ARG A 132 13.34 8.58 18.38
C ARG A 132 13.12 7.14 18.82
N ALA A 133 11.88 6.77 19.15
CA ALA A 133 11.55 5.40 19.49
C ALA A 133 11.84 4.43 18.33
N LEU A 134 11.52 4.82 17.11
CA LEU A 134 11.81 4.03 15.92
C LEU A 134 13.32 3.93 15.63
N ASP A 135 14.07 5.03 15.79
CA ASP A 135 15.53 5.07 15.64
C ASP A 135 16.21 4.11 16.63
N ASP A 136 15.78 4.10 17.90
CA ASP A 136 16.28 3.17 18.89
C ASP A 136 16.05 1.69 18.48
N LEU A 137 14.85 1.37 17.92
CA LEU A 137 14.57 0.01 17.44
C LEU A 137 15.47 -0.42 16.28
N VAL A 138 15.85 0.51 15.41
CA VAL A 138 16.80 0.23 14.34
C VAL A 138 18.20 0.02 14.91
N ARG A 139 18.65 0.85 15.83
CA ARG A 139 19.96 0.72 16.51
C ARG A 139 20.09 -0.56 17.32
N ASP A 140 18.99 -0.97 17.97
CA ASP A 140 18.90 -2.23 18.71
C ASP A 140 18.85 -3.46 17.78
N GLY A 141 18.70 -3.25 16.47
CA GLY A 141 18.62 -4.31 15.48
C GLY A 141 17.30 -5.07 15.46
N LYS A 142 16.26 -4.60 16.17
CA LYS A 142 14.91 -5.18 16.17
C LYS A 142 14.12 -4.86 14.92
N VAL A 143 14.44 -3.73 14.29
CA VAL A 143 13.84 -3.25 13.06
C VAL A 143 14.94 -2.93 12.04
N ARG A 144 14.76 -3.32 10.78
CA ARG A 144 15.72 -3.01 9.71
C ARG A 144 15.43 -1.69 9.02
N TYR A 145 14.16 -1.43 8.72
CA TYR A 145 13.70 -0.22 8.04
C TYR A 145 12.41 0.28 8.70
N ILE A 146 12.27 1.59 8.82
CA ILE A 146 11.05 2.21 9.31
C ILE A 146 10.22 2.78 8.17
N ALA A 147 8.90 2.79 8.35
CA ALA A 147 7.95 3.26 7.35
C ALA A 147 6.70 3.87 8.00
N CYS A 148 5.87 4.53 7.21
CA CYS A 148 4.59 5.03 7.66
C CYS A 148 3.47 4.74 6.66
N SER A 149 2.23 4.82 7.13
CA SER A 149 1.02 4.59 6.36
C SER A 149 -0.02 5.66 6.70
N ASN A 150 -0.80 6.08 5.71
CA ASN A 150 -1.92 7.01 5.89
C ASN A 150 -1.55 8.40 6.48
N PHE A 151 -0.32 8.84 6.27
CA PHE A 151 0.12 10.19 6.64
C PHE A 151 -0.25 11.19 5.54
N GLU A 152 -0.54 12.44 5.93
CA GLU A 152 -0.62 13.57 5.01
C GLU A 152 0.77 13.91 4.45
N ALA A 153 0.82 14.51 3.27
CA ALA A 153 2.07 14.88 2.63
C ALA A 153 2.97 15.80 3.50
N TRP A 154 2.35 16.77 4.20
CA TRP A 154 3.07 17.69 5.09
C TRP A 154 3.67 16.96 6.30
N ARG A 155 2.94 15.99 6.88
CA ARG A 155 3.40 15.20 8.04
C ARG A 155 4.53 14.24 7.65
N LEU A 156 4.44 13.63 6.47
CA LEU A 156 5.55 12.84 5.92
C LEU A 156 6.80 13.71 5.73
N LEU A 157 6.64 14.92 5.18
CA LEU A 157 7.75 15.85 4.96
C LEU A 157 8.35 16.36 6.28
N GLU A 158 7.50 16.66 7.28
CA GLU A 158 7.92 17.05 8.62
C GLU A 158 8.71 15.94 9.31
N SER A 159 8.24 14.69 9.21
CA SER A 159 8.97 13.52 9.72
C SER A 159 10.37 13.42 9.14
N MET A 160 10.50 13.60 7.81
CA MET A 160 11.79 13.59 7.14
C MET A 160 12.70 14.75 7.59
N TRP A 161 12.13 15.94 7.78
CA TRP A 161 12.87 17.10 8.27
C TRP A 161 13.38 16.88 9.69
N ILE A 162 12.55 16.32 10.58
CA ILE A 162 12.95 15.99 11.97
C ILE A 162 14.08 14.96 11.95
N SER A 163 13.95 13.90 11.15
CA SER A 163 14.99 12.86 11.02
C SER A 163 16.29 13.46 10.51
N ASP A 164 16.25 14.27 9.46
CA ASP A 164 17.45 14.93 8.88
C ASP A 164 18.13 15.85 9.89
N THR A 165 17.38 16.66 10.64
CA THR A 165 17.93 17.65 11.57
C THR A 165 18.43 17.05 12.89
N LYS A 166 17.85 15.93 13.32
CA LYS A 166 18.21 15.26 14.57
C LYS A 166 19.09 14.02 14.38
N GLY A 167 19.47 13.69 13.14
CA GLY A 167 20.31 12.53 12.83
C GLY A 167 19.64 11.19 13.16
N LEU A 168 18.32 11.10 12.94
CA LEU A 168 17.52 9.89 13.16
C LEU A 168 17.29 9.14 11.86
N GLU A 169 16.91 7.86 11.95
CA GLU A 169 16.48 7.07 10.80
C GLU A 169 15.31 7.73 10.05
N ARG A 170 15.29 7.54 8.73
CA ARG A 170 14.29 8.11 7.84
C ARG A 170 13.30 7.05 7.40
N PHE A 171 12.06 7.42 7.14
CA PHE A 171 11.13 6.51 6.51
C PHE A 171 11.64 6.05 5.15
N THR A 172 11.76 4.75 4.98
CA THR A 172 12.17 4.09 3.74
C THR A 172 10.99 3.89 2.80
N ALA A 173 9.80 3.65 3.37
CA ALA A 173 8.58 3.41 2.61
C ALA A 173 7.39 4.18 3.17
N TYR A 174 6.43 4.42 2.29
CA TYR A 174 5.11 4.95 2.58
C TYR A 174 4.05 3.98 2.05
N GLN A 175 3.06 3.64 2.88
CA GLN A 175 2.01 2.69 2.52
C GLN A 175 0.65 3.41 2.41
N PRO A 176 0.25 3.87 1.21
CA PRO A 176 -1.02 4.53 0.95
C PRO A 176 -2.08 3.60 0.39
N GLN A 177 -3.37 4.01 0.48
CA GLN A 177 -4.40 3.51 -0.41
C GLN A 177 -4.14 4.04 -1.84
N TYR A 178 -4.05 3.12 -2.82
CA TYR A 178 -3.86 3.53 -4.21
C TYR A 178 -4.42 2.52 -5.20
N ASN A 179 -5.31 2.98 -6.06
CA ASN A 179 -5.96 2.20 -7.11
C ASN A 179 -6.65 3.15 -8.12
N LEU A 180 -7.32 2.59 -9.13
CA LEU A 180 -8.00 3.37 -10.18
C LEU A 180 -9.10 4.31 -9.68
N VAL A 181 -9.63 4.16 -8.47
CA VAL A 181 -10.70 5.03 -7.93
C VAL A 181 -10.28 5.84 -6.70
N VAL A 182 -9.07 5.59 -6.18
CA VAL A 182 -8.44 6.36 -5.10
C VAL A 182 -7.06 6.81 -5.57
N ARG A 183 -6.95 8.04 -6.04
CA ARG A 183 -5.74 8.61 -6.67
C ARG A 183 -5.29 9.93 -6.04
N ASP A 184 -5.86 10.32 -4.91
CA ASP A 184 -5.58 11.60 -4.25
C ASP A 184 -4.10 11.78 -3.90
N ILE A 185 -3.38 10.69 -3.65
CA ILE A 185 -1.94 10.71 -3.35
C ILE A 185 -1.08 11.27 -4.48
N GLU A 186 -1.58 11.30 -5.72
CA GLU A 186 -0.83 11.80 -6.88
C GLU A 186 -0.58 13.31 -6.81
N ALA A 187 -1.44 14.04 -6.10
CA ALA A 187 -1.34 15.49 -6.00
C ALA A 187 -0.10 15.95 -5.21
N GLU A 188 0.16 15.35 -4.06
CA GLU A 188 1.21 15.81 -3.14
C GLU A 188 2.09 14.68 -2.61
N ILE A 189 1.51 13.55 -2.21
CA ILE A 189 2.24 12.46 -1.53
C ILE A 189 3.26 11.80 -2.47
N LEU A 190 2.87 11.40 -3.68
CA LEU A 190 3.82 10.82 -4.65
C LEU A 190 4.96 11.80 -5.01
N PRO A 191 4.70 13.10 -5.26
CA PRO A 191 5.76 14.10 -5.39
C PRO A 191 6.73 14.14 -4.20
N VAL A 192 6.23 14.09 -2.95
CA VAL A 192 7.07 14.05 -1.75
C VAL A 192 7.86 12.76 -1.68
N CYS A 193 7.24 11.60 -1.92
CA CYS A 193 7.92 10.31 -1.93
C CYS A 193 9.07 10.29 -2.95
N ARG A 194 8.82 10.78 -4.15
CA ARG A 194 9.85 10.90 -5.22
C ARG A 194 10.98 11.84 -4.81
N LEU A 195 10.66 13.03 -4.29
CA LEU A 195 11.64 14.02 -3.84
C LEU A 195 12.53 13.47 -2.73
N LYS A 196 11.95 12.74 -1.78
CA LYS A 196 12.65 12.21 -0.61
C LYS A 196 13.20 10.80 -0.80
N GLY A 197 12.87 10.14 -1.90
CA GLY A 197 13.31 8.77 -2.19
C GLY A 197 12.65 7.71 -1.32
N VAL A 198 11.39 7.94 -0.94
CA VAL A 198 10.55 7.01 -0.17
C VAL A 198 9.84 6.08 -1.13
N GLY A 199 9.90 4.76 -0.92
CA GLY A 199 9.20 3.77 -1.73
C GLY A 199 7.70 3.74 -1.42
N VAL A 200 6.88 3.49 -2.43
CA VAL A 200 5.44 3.40 -2.25
C VAL A 200 5.00 1.94 -2.26
N VAL A 201 4.31 1.52 -1.20
CA VAL A 201 3.71 0.18 -1.05
C VAL A 201 2.19 0.34 -1.04
N ALA A 202 1.55 0.17 -2.20
CA ALA A 202 0.14 0.48 -2.38
C ALA A 202 -0.77 -0.55 -1.71
N TRP A 203 -1.61 -0.13 -0.73
CA TRP A 203 -2.65 -1.00 -0.20
C TRP A 203 -3.99 -0.78 -0.92
N GLY A 204 -4.83 -1.81 -0.93
CA GLY A 204 -6.14 -1.79 -1.57
C GLY A 204 -6.11 -1.58 -3.09
N PRO A 205 -5.18 -2.20 -3.86
CA PRO A 205 -5.05 -1.97 -5.31
C PRO A 205 -6.29 -2.37 -6.10
N LEU A 206 -7.14 -3.24 -5.53
CA LEU A 206 -8.41 -3.68 -6.11
C LEU A 206 -9.63 -3.00 -5.50
N ALA A 207 -9.44 -1.91 -4.73
CA ALA A 207 -10.53 -1.14 -4.11
C ALA A 207 -11.53 -2.04 -3.34
N GLY A 208 -11.03 -2.85 -2.39
CA GLY A 208 -11.88 -3.76 -1.62
C GLY A 208 -12.60 -4.83 -2.44
N GLY A 209 -12.22 -5.03 -3.70
CA GLY A 209 -12.85 -5.93 -4.65
C GLY A 209 -13.76 -5.23 -5.66
N PHE A 210 -13.97 -3.93 -5.57
CA PHE A 210 -14.78 -3.15 -6.53
C PHE A 210 -14.26 -3.29 -7.97
N LEU A 211 -12.95 -3.32 -8.15
CA LEU A 211 -12.31 -3.41 -9.45
C LEU A 211 -12.12 -4.87 -9.98
N THR A 212 -12.70 -5.87 -9.30
CA THR A 212 -12.56 -7.28 -9.72
C THR A 212 -13.61 -7.74 -10.73
N GLY A 213 -14.59 -6.89 -11.06
CA GLY A 213 -15.70 -7.23 -11.94
C GLY A 213 -16.89 -7.91 -11.23
N LYS A 214 -16.88 -8.02 -9.89
CA LYS A 214 -18.01 -8.53 -9.10
C LYS A 214 -19.15 -7.53 -8.99
N TYR A 215 -18.85 -6.24 -9.15
CA TYR A 215 -19.81 -5.14 -9.12
C TYR A 215 -20.19 -4.72 -10.54
N LYS A 216 -21.41 -4.26 -10.71
CA LYS A 216 -21.83 -3.55 -11.95
C LYS A 216 -21.82 -2.04 -11.72
N PRO A 217 -21.59 -1.25 -12.79
CA PRO A 217 -21.73 0.20 -12.68
C PRO A 217 -23.08 0.60 -12.09
N GLY A 218 -23.07 1.50 -11.11
CA GLY A 218 -24.27 1.90 -10.36
C GLY A 218 -24.60 1.02 -9.14
N GLU A 219 -24.05 -0.19 -9.03
CA GLU A 219 -24.20 -1.04 -7.85
C GLU A 219 -23.18 -0.63 -6.77
N ARG A 220 -23.63 -0.55 -5.51
CA ARG A 220 -22.79 -0.23 -4.35
C ARG A 220 -22.66 -1.39 -3.37
N THR A 221 -23.47 -2.41 -3.55
CA THR A 221 -23.43 -3.67 -2.77
C THR A 221 -23.52 -4.84 -3.72
N ALA A 222 -22.80 -5.93 -3.41
CA ALA A 222 -22.90 -7.17 -4.14
C ALA A 222 -22.75 -8.34 -3.15
N PRO A 223 -23.49 -9.45 -3.33
CA PRO A 223 -23.45 -10.62 -2.44
C PRO A 223 -22.05 -11.19 -2.29
N GLY A 224 -21.66 -11.54 -1.04
CA GLY A 224 -20.36 -12.13 -0.72
C GLY A 224 -19.17 -11.17 -0.86
N THR A 225 -19.41 -9.86 -0.87
CA THR A 225 -18.36 -8.84 -0.99
C THR A 225 -18.20 -8.04 0.31
N ARG A 226 -17.11 -7.30 0.41
CA ARG A 226 -16.82 -6.43 1.57
C ARG A 226 -17.85 -5.32 1.76
N SER A 227 -18.55 -4.89 0.72
CA SER A 227 -19.62 -3.89 0.84
C SER A 227 -20.83 -4.42 1.58
N GLU A 228 -21.12 -5.73 1.51
CA GLU A 228 -22.16 -6.37 2.31
C GLU A 228 -21.77 -6.45 3.79
N GLU A 229 -20.48 -6.54 4.08
CA GLU A 229 -19.91 -6.56 5.43
C GLU A 229 -19.78 -5.15 6.05
N ASN A 230 -20.28 -4.10 5.40
CA ASN A 230 -20.13 -2.68 5.81
C ASN A 230 -18.68 -2.27 6.13
N TRP A 231 -17.74 -2.70 5.29
CA TRP A 231 -16.34 -2.36 5.48
C TRP A 231 -16.12 -0.86 5.28
N VAL A 232 -15.54 -0.19 6.29
CA VAL A 232 -15.42 1.27 6.40
C VAL A 232 -14.63 1.95 5.28
N PHE A 233 -13.82 1.22 4.54
CA PHE A 233 -13.00 1.78 3.44
C PHE A 233 -13.62 1.60 2.05
N MET A 234 -14.97 1.58 1.95
CA MET A 234 -15.66 1.43 0.66
C MET A 234 -16.17 2.76 0.06
N ASP A 235 -15.91 3.90 0.70
CA ASP A 235 -16.37 5.22 0.25
C ASP A 235 -15.90 5.61 -1.16
N HIS A 236 -14.76 5.05 -1.61
CA HIS A 236 -14.25 5.24 -2.95
C HIS A 236 -15.23 4.79 -4.05
N MET A 237 -16.18 3.89 -3.76
CA MET A 237 -17.24 3.50 -4.69
C MET A 237 -18.19 4.65 -5.04
N PHE A 238 -18.18 5.71 -4.23
CA PHE A 238 -18.96 6.91 -4.44
C PHE A 238 -18.17 8.04 -5.10
N ALA A 239 -16.91 7.80 -5.49
CA ALA A 239 -16.14 8.78 -6.25
C ALA A 239 -16.86 9.15 -7.54
N PRO A 240 -16.84 10.42 -7.97
CA PRO A 240 -17.61 10.89 -9.13
C PRO A 240 -17.37 10.11 -10.42
N ASN A 241 -16.17 9.59 -10.60
CA ASN A 241 -15.75 8.84 -11.80
C ASN A 241 -15.71 7.31 -11.58
N ALA A 242 -16.16 6.80 -10.44
CA ALA A 242 -16.03 5.37 -10.10
C ALA A 242 -16.76 4.46 -11.11
N ASP A 243 -18.00 4.81 -11.47
CA ASP A 243 -18.80 4.03 -12.42
C ASP A 243 -18.23 4.04 -13.85
N ASP A 244 -17.74 5.19 -14.31
CA ASP A 244 -17.13 5.29 -15.64
C ASP A 244 -15.77 4.60 -15.70
N THR A 245 -15.02 4.64 -14.59
CA THR A 245 -13.79 3.88 -14.42
C THR A 245 -14.08 2.37 -14.46
N LEU A 246 -15.08 1.90 -13.73
CA LEU A 246 -15.46 0.49 -13.73
C LEU A 246 -15.96 0.03 -15.12
N LYS A 247 -16.84 0.81 -15.80
CA LYS A 247 -17.29 0.52 -17.18
C LYS A 247 -16.11 0.38 -18.14
N THR A 248 -15.18 1.33 -18.07
CA THR A 248 -14.00 1.34 -18.95
C THR A 248 -13.08 0.16 -18.65
N LEU A 249 -12.83 -0.15 -17.36
CA LEU A 249 -12.05 -1.31 -16.96
C LEU A 249 -12.65 -2.61 -17.48
N LEU A 250 -13.97 -2.80 -17.32
CA LEU A 250 -14.68 -3.99 -17.80
C LEU A 250 -14.63 -4.13 -19.33
N ARG A 251 -14.72 -3.04 -20.08
CA ARG A 251 -14.57 -3.04 -21.54
C ARG A 251 -13.14 -3.42 -21.94
N LEU A 252 -12.15 -2.69 -21.41
CA LEU A 252 -10.74 -2.88 -21.77
C LEU A 252 -10.21 -4.26 -21.36
N SER A 253 -10.66 -4.82 -20.24
CA SER A 253 -10.27 -6.17 -19.83
C SER A 253 -10.75 -7.24 -20.81
N LYS A 254 -11.95 -7.07 -21.40
CA LYS A 254 -12.44 -7.93 -22.47
C LYS A 254 -11.61 -7.80 -23.76
N GLU A 255 -11.23 -6.58 -24.12
CA GLU A 255 -10.39 -6.30 -25.29
C GLU A 255 -8.99 -6.90 -25.16
N VAL A 256 -8.41 -6.82 -23.96
CA VAL A 256 -7.10 -7.44 -23.64
C VAL A 256 -7.18 -8.95 -23.44
N GLY A 257 -8.38 -9.49 -23.13
CA GLY A 257 -8.57 -10.91 -22.85
C GLY A 257 -8.12 -11.33 -21.46
N CYS A 258 -8.24 -10.46 -20.44
CA CYS A 258 -7.81 -10.72 -19.07
C CYS A 258 -8.92 -10.44 -18.05
N ALA A 259 -8.71 -10.89 -16.80
CA ALA A 259 -9.59 -10.54 -15.69
C ALA A 259 -9.52 -9.04 -15.36
N PRO A 260 -10.66 -8.36 -15.05
CA PRO A 260 -10.65 -6.95 -14.69
C PRO A 260 -9.72 -6.62 -13.51
N GLY A 261 -9.69 -7.49 -12.49
CA GLY A 261 -8.78 -7.34 -11.34
C GLY A 261 -7.32 -7.42 -11.73
N ALA A 262 -6.94 -8.29 -12.66
CA ALA A 262 -5.57 -8.37 -13.15
C ALA A 262 -5.16 -7.09 -13.90
N LEU A 263 -6.05 -6.54 -14.73
CA LEU A 263 -5.79 -5.29 -15.45
C LEU A 263 -5.69 -4.09 -14.49
N ALA A 264 -6.58 -4.02 -13.48
CA ALA A 264 -6.54 -2.96 -12.46
C ALA A 264 -5.25 -3.04 -11.63
N LEU A 265 -4.83 -4.23 -11.21
CA LEU A 265 -3.59 -4.42 -10.48
C LEU A 265 -2.37 -4.10 -11.37
N ARG A 266 -2.36 -4.53 -12.64
CA ARG A 266 -1.30 -4.18 -13.59
C ARG A 266 -1.15 -2.68 -13.73
N TRP A 267 -2.26 -1.93 -13.80
CA TRP A 267 -2.20 -0.47 -13.83
C TRP A 267 -1.47 0.12 -12.62
N VAL A 268 -1.71 -0.40 -11.41
CA VAL A 268 -0.99 0.04 -10.19
C VAL A 268 0.50 -0.29 -10.28
N LEU A 269 0.85 -1.48 -10.75
CA LEU A 269 2.25 -1.93 -10.90
C LEU A 269 3.03 -1.13 -11.95
N GLU A 270 2.34 -0.55 -12.93
CA GLU A 270 2.95 0.31 -13.96
C GLU A 270 3.17 1.76 -13.49
N GLN A 271 2.70 2.13 -12.30
CA GLN A 271 2.98 3.46 -11.76
C GLN A 271 4.44 3.57 -11.32
N PRO A 272 5.18 4.59 -11.80
CA PRO A 272 6.64 4.66 -11.63
C PRO A 272 7.10 4.79 -10.18
N ASP A 273 6.24 5.30 -9.30
CA ASP A 273 6.56 5.51 -7.88
C ASP A 273 6.25 4.28 -7.01
N VAL A 274 5.51 3.28 -7.54
CA VAL A 274 5.09 2.11 -6.79
C VAL A 274 6.20 1.06 -6.76
N SER A 275 6.70 0.77 -5.57
CA SER A 275 7.67 -0.31 -5.36
C SER A 275 6.98 -1.67 -5.27
N SER A 276 5.81 -1.73 -4.62
CA SER A 276 5.06 -2.97 -4.44
C SER A 276 3.57 -2.69 -4.23
N ALA A 277 2.69 -3.63 -4.59
CA ALA A 277 1.26 -3.57 -4.33
C ALA A 277 0.83 -4.71 -3.39
N ILE A 278 0.12 -4.36 -2.31
CA ILE A 278 -0.35 -5.32 -1.31
C ILE A 278 -1.63 -5.99 -1.80
N VAL A 279 -1.54 -7.28 -2.04
CA VAL A 279 -2.64 -8.13 -2.47
C VAL A 279 -3.02 -9.07 -1.33
N GLY A 280 -4.22 -8.89 -0.77
CA GLY A 280 -4.83 -9.83 0.16
C GLY A 280 -5.84 -10.74 -0.55
N ALA A 281 -5.93 -11.98 -0.13
CA ALA A 281 -6.88 -12.95 -0.66
C ALA A 281 -7.51 -13.77 0.47
N ARG A 282 -8.76 -14.23 0.27
CA ARG A 282 -9.44 -15.16 1.19
C ARG A 282 -9.17 -16.62 0.82
N THR A 283 -8.82 -16.86 -0.45
CA THR A 283 -8.49 -18.19 -0.97
C THR A 283 -7.29 -18.16 -1.90
N VAL A 284 -6.58 -19.28 -2.01
CA VAL A 284 -5.44 -19.44 -2.92
C VAL A 284 -5.82 -19.16 -4.38
N GLU A 285 -7.05 -19.50 -4.77
CA GLU A 285 -7.55 -19.23 -6.12
C GLU A 285 -7.64 -17.71 -6.39
N GLN A 286 -8.15 -16.93 -5.41
CA GLN A 286 -8.18 -15.46 -5.53
C GLN A 286 -6.77 -14.88 -5.63
N PHE A 287 -5.84 -15.40 -4.85
CA PHE A 287 -4.44 -14.95 -4.91
C PHE A 287 -3.81 -15.25 -6.25
N ARG A 288 -3.96 -16.48 -6.76
CA ARG A 288 -3.47 -16.88 -8.10
C ARG A 288 -4.04 -16.02 -9.22
N LYS A 289 -5.33 -15.68 -9.18
CA LYS A 289 -5.93 -14.71 -10.12
C LYS A 289 -5.30 -13.34 -10.07
N SER A 290 -4.87 -12.88 -8.88
CA SER A 290 -4.16 -11.62 -8.76
C SER A 290 -2.74 -11.69 -9.33
N LEU A 291 -2.08 -12.83 -9.20
CA LEU A 291 -0.74 -13.06 -9.78
C LEU A 291 -0.73 -12.99 -11.31
N GLU A 292 -1.86 -13.20 -11.99
CA GLU A 292 -1.96 -13.05 -13.45
C GLU A 292 -1.54 -11.64 -13.92
N ALA A 293 -1.66 -10.63 -13.04
CA ALA A 293 -1.22 -9.26 -13.33
C ALA A 293 0.29 -9.13 -13.57
N VAL A 294 1.10 -10.03 -13.00
CA VAL A 294 2.58 -9.97 -13.07
C VAL A 294 3.07 -10.16 -14.51
N ASP A 295 2.50 -11.14 -15.20
CA ASP A 295 2.90 -11.49 -16.56
C ASP A 295 2.02 -10.84 -17.64
N LEU A 296 1.03 -10.02 -17.21
CA LEU A 296 0.10 -9.37 -18.11
C LEU A 296 0.79 -8.27 -18.93
N SER A 297 0.93 -8.48 -20.21
CA SER A 297 1.41 -7.46 -21.15
C SER A 297 0.25 -6.57 -21.61
N VAL A 298 0.34 -5.28 -21.32
CA VAL A 298 -0.71 -4.30 -21.62
C VAL A 298 -0.14 -3.18 -22.49
N SER A 299 -0.85 -2.84 -23.57
CA SER A 299 -0.41 -1.74 -24.41
C SER A 299 -0.51 -0.39 -23.66
N SER A 300 0.41 0.53 -23.96
CA SER A 300 0.42 1.87 -23.36
C SER A 300 -0.88 2.66 -23.64
N HIS A 301 -1.64 2.32 -24.67
CA HIS A 301 -2.94 2.93 -24.98
C HIS A 301 -3.98 2.54 -23.91
N VAL A 302 -4.09 1.26 -23.58
CA VAL A 302 -5.02 0.76 -22.56
C VAL A 302 -4.72 1.39 -21.19
N LEU A 303 -3.45 1.47 -20.80
CA LEU A 303 -3.04 2.11 -19.55
C LEU A 303 -3.36 3.61 -19.54
N ARG A 304 -3.16 4.32 -20.65
CA ARG A 304 -3.52 5.74 -20.77
C ARG A 304 -5.03 5.97 -20.67
N ASP A 305 -5.84 5.11 -21.30
CA ASP A 305 -7.29 5.21 -21.25
C ASP A 305 -7.81 5.03 -19.81
N LEU A 306 -7.28 4.03 -19.08
CA LEU A 306 -7.58 3.84 -17.66
C LEU A 306 -7.15 5.06 -16.84
N THR A 307 -5.95 5.56 -17.06
CA THR A 307 -5.43 6.76 -16.36
C THR A 307 -6.32 7.98 -16.61
N LYS A 308 -6.79 8.17 -17.85
CA LYS A 308 -7.62 9.31 -18.23
C LYS A 308 -9.01 9.25 -17.60
N VAL A 309 -9.70 8.11 -17.68
CA VAL A 309 -11.07 7.98 -17.16
C VAL A 309 -11.10 8.03 -15.63
N SER A 310 -10.06 7.55 -14.98
CA SER A 310 -9.95 7.50 -13.52
C SER A 310 -9.28 8.74 -12.90
N ALA A 311 -8.91 9.74 -13.72
CA ALA A 311 -8.25 10.94 -13.23
C ALA A 311 -9.12 11.70 -12.21
N PRO A 312 -8.61 11.99 -11.00
CA PRO A 312 -9.33 12.80 -10.04
C PRO A 312 -9.44 14.24 -10.55
N PRO A 313 -10.49 14.99 -10.15
CA PRO A 313 -10.58 16.40 -10.47
C PRO A 313 -9.44 17.16 -9.80
N LEU A 314 -8.79 18.03 -10.57
CA LEU A 314 -7.78 18.92 -10.03
C LEU A 314 -8.39 19.87 -9.01
N ARG A 315 -7.75 20.02 -7.85
CA ARG A 315 -8.15 20.96 -6.79
C ARG A 315 -7.14 22.10 -6.67
N TYR A 316 -7.53 23.17 -5.98
CA TYR A 316 -6.59 24.23 -5.62
C TYR A 316 -5.50 23.69 -4.68
N PRO A 317 -4.22 24.07 -4.86
CA PRO A 317 -3.67 25.02 -5.85
C PRO A 317 -3.39 24.42 -7.23
N HIS A 318 -3.43 23.10 -7.41
CA HIS A 318 -2.95 22.40 -8.62
C HIS A 318 -3.68 22.82 -9.90
N ILE A 319 -4.99 23.14 -9.82
CA ILE A 319 -5.74 23.64 -10.97
C ILE A 319 -5.20 25.00 -11.45
N SER A 320 -4.85 25.88 -10.52
CA SER A 320 -4.29 27.21 -10.83
C SER A 320 -2.89 27.09 -11.40
N GLU A 321 -2.04 26.26 -10.79
CA GLU A 321 -0.67 26.04 -11.23
C GLU A 321 -0.58 25.39 -12.60
N SER A 322 -1.43 24.43 -12.91
CA SER A 322 -1.49 23.82 -14.24
C SER A 322 -1.85 24.84 -15.33
N THR A 323 -2.82 25.72 -15.03
CA THR A 323 -3.23 26.80 -15.94
C THR A 323 -2.12 27.82 -16.17
N MET A 324 -1.44 28.25 -15.10
CA MET A 324 -0.34 29.23 -15.19
C MET A 324 0.89 28.64 -15.87
N THR A 325 1.23 27.39 -15.60
CA THR A 325 2.31 26.68 -16.29
C THR A 325 2.01 26.58 -17.80
N GLN A 326 0.79 26.27 -18.19
CA GLN A 326 0.42 26.21 -19.61
C GLN A 326 0.50 27.60 -20.27
N ARG A 327 0.01 28.66 -19.59
CA ARG A 327 0.15 30.04 -20.07
C ARG A 327 1.62 30.43 -20.27
N ARG A 328 2.50 30.13 -19.30
CA ARG A 328 3.93 30.38 -19.39
C ARG A 328 4.57 29.65 -20.56
N ARG A 329 4.26 28.35 -20.73
CA ARG A 329 4.77 27.56 -21.87
C ARG A 329 4.33 28.15 -23.21
N ASN A 330 3.07 28.58 -23.32
CA ASN A 330 2.54 29.21 -24.53
C ASN A 330 3.21 30.57 -24.81
N ALA A 331 3.45 31.38 -23.78
CA ALA A 331 4.13 32.66 -23.90
C ALA A 331 5.63 32.53 -24.31
N LEU A 332 6.26 31.42 -23.96
CA LEU A 332 7.66 31.14 -24.30
C LEU A 332 7.81 30.39 -25.63
N ARG A 333 6.72 30.00 -26.29
CA ARG A 333 6.77 29.41 -27.64
C ARG A 333 7.22 30.47 -28.64
N PRO A 334 8.30 30.23 -29.36
CA PRO A 334 8.70 31.14 -30.42
C PRO A 334 7.63 31.20 -31.52
N PRO A 335 7.43 32.35 -32.20
CA PRO A 335 6.37 32.55 -33.19
C PRO A 335 6.30 31.48 -34.31
N TRP A 336 7.40 30.85 -34.60
CA TRP A 336 7.53 29.81 -35.64
C TRP A 336 7.22 28.38 -35.16
N ALA A 337 6.89 28.18 -33.87
CA ALA A 337 6.49 26.88 -33.29
C ALA A 337 4.96 26.73 -33.17
N ALA A 338 4.19 27.61 -33.80
CA ALA A 338 2.73 27.56 -33.84
C ALA A 338 2.28 26.88 -35.16
N GLU A 339 2.43 25.53 -35.22
CA GLU A 339 1.69 24.66 -36.15
C GLU A 339 1.32 23.36 -35.42
#